data_b01ac661f9585a212bf3b32b65c6bacd
#
_entry.id   b01ac661f9585a212bf3b32b65c6bacd
#
_cell.length_a   1.000
_cell.length_b   1.000
_cell.length_c   1.000
_cell.angle_alpha   90.00
_cell.angle_beta   90.00
_cell.angle_gamma   90.00
#
_symmetry.space_group_name_H-M   'P 1'
#
loop_
_entity.id
_entity.type
_entity.pdbx_description
1 polymer ?
#
loop_
_entity_poly.entity_id
_entity_poly.type
_entity_poly.pdbx_seq_one_letter_code
_entity_poly.pdbx_strand_id
1 'polypeptide(L)'
;MSAGPLAGIRIVELGGIGPAPFCGMLLADLGAEVIRVDRPAETGKDSPHPVILRGRSSVAVNLKDTEGAALVRELIGRSDAVIEGFRPGVAERLGLGPDVLLAANPKLVYGRMTGWGQDGPLAQEPGHDINYIAVAGALHTMGPADGDPVPPLNLVGDFGGGGMLLALGLVSALLHARTSGVGQVVDAAMTDGTALLLAMTYGFLAKGGWQDRRGVNMLDGGAPFYAVYRCADDRHVAVGAIEPQFYAALLRVLDLVDDERFARQHDRANWALMKDELARLFATRTRDEWARAFDGQGACVSPVLSLNEAPEHPHNSARSTYRRGPHGGPEPSPAPRFTTTPPGEPAPAPCVGADTTEVLTTLAGLAPDDIDTLREKGIVG
;
A
#
# COMPACT_ATOMS: atom_id res chain seq x y z
N MET A 1 9.60 -1.33 -25.18
CA MET A 1 10.24 -1.86 -23.94
C MET A 1 9.67 -1.07 -22.78
N SER A 2 9.23 -1.73 -21.72
CA SER A 2 8.76 -1.04 -20.52
C SER A 2 9.87 -0.14 -19.97
N ALA A 3 9.49 1.06 -19.52
CA ALA A 3 10.42 1.98 -18.87
C ALA A 3 10.34 1.73 -17.35
N GLY A 4 11.47 1.86 -16.66
CA GLY A 4 11.52 1.70 -15.21
C GLY A 4 12.66 0.80 -14.72
N PRO A 5 12.95 0.82 -13.42
CA PRO A 5 14.08 0.05 -12.86
C PRO A 5 13.87 -1.47 -12.89
N LEU A 6 12.63 -1.95 -13.05
CA LEU A 6 12.30 -3.37 -13.17
C LEU A 6 12.03 -3.82 -14.61
N ALA A 7 12.43 -3.02 -15.61
CA ALA A 7 12.31 -3.40 -17.01
C ALA A 7 13.03 -4.75 -17.28
N GLY A 8 12.32 -5.68 -17.93
CA GLY A 8 12.80 -7.04 -18.19
C GLY A 8 12.62 -8.03 -17.04
N ILE A 9 11.92 -7.65 -15.96
CA ILE A 9 11.40 -8.56 -14.95
C ILE A 9 9.98 -8.98 -15.34
N ARG A 10 9.68 -10.27 -15.30
CA ARG A 10 8.33 -10.82 -15.53
C ARG A 10 7.79 -11.46 -14.25
N ILE A 11 6.56 -11.14 -13.92
CA ILE A 11 5.89 -11.59 -12.71
C ILE A 11 4.51 -12.16 -13.09
N VAL A 12 4.18 -13.33 -12.60
CA VAL A 12 2.81 -13.86 -12.65
C VAL A 12 2.11 -13.53 -11.34
N GLU A 13 0.96 -12.87 -11.42
CA GLU A 13 0.10 -12.58 -10.27
C GLU A 13 -1.11 -13.53 -10.30
N LEU A 14 -1.21 -14.44 -9.33
CA LEU A 14 -2.41 -15.25 -9.15
C LEU A 14 -3.50 -14.39 -8.52
N GLY A 15 -4.63 -14.29 -9.19
CA GLY A 15 -5.71 -13.35 -8.86
C GLY A 15 -6.06 -13.32 -7.37
N GLY A 16 -6.40 -12.13 -6.88
CA GLY A 16 -6.70 -11.85 -5.48
C GLY A 16 -7.27 -10.45 -5.30
N ILE A 17 -7.42 -10.02 -4.06
CA ILE A 17 -7.88 -8.68 -3.66
C ILE A 17 -6.88 -8.05 -2.68
N GLY A 18 -6.93 -6.73 -2.52
CA GLY A 18 -6.18 -6.00 -1.49
C GLY A 18 -4.67 -5.96 -1.72
N PRO A 19 -3.85 -6.50 -0.79
CA PRO A 19 -2.41 -6.25 -0.73
C PRO A 19 -1.61 -6.89 -1.87
N ALA A 20 -1.95 -8.09 -2.34
CA ALA A 20 -1.24 -8.74 -3.44
C ALA A 20 -1.39 -7.97 -4.76
N PRO A 21 -2.62 -7.57 -5.21
CA PRO A 21 -2.77 -6.65 -6.33
C PRO A 21 -2.09 -5.30 -6.15
N PHE A 22 -2.06 -4.75 -4.95
CA PHE A 22 -1.33 -3.50 -4.69
C PHE A 22 0.18 -3.69 -4.88
N CYS A 23 0.76 -4.78 -4.41
CA CYS A 23 2.14 -5.16 -4.69
C CYS A 23 2.40 -5.25 -6.20
N GLY A 24 1.54 -5.97 -6.93
CA GLY A 24 1.65 -6.09 -8.39
C GLY A 24 1.57 -4.73 -9.10
N MET A 25 0.71 -3.78 -8.64
CA MET A 25 0.66 -2.43 -9.17
C MET A 25 1.99 -1.69 -8.99
N LEU A 26 2.57 -1.75 -7.80
CA LEU A 26 3.85 -1.10 -7.53
C LEU A 26 4.95 -1.64 -8.45
N LEU A 27 5.00 -2.95 -8.66
CA LEU A 27 6.02 -3.57 -9.50
C LEU A 27 5.79 -3.27 -10.98
N ALA A 28 4.53 -3.25 -11.45
CA ALA A 28 4.17 -2.83 -12.81
C ALA A 28 4.50 -1.35 -13.05
N ASP A 29 4.16 -0.46 -12.11
CA ASP A 29 4.52 0.96 -12.16
C ASP A 29 6.05 1.16 -12.27
N LEU A 30 6.84 0.27 -11.69
CA LEU A 30 8.29 0.27 -11.78
C LEU A 30 8.85 -0.41 -13.04
N GLY A 31 8.00 -0.85 -13.96
CA GLY A 31 8.36 -1.37 -15.27
C GLY A 31 8.44 -2.90 -15.39
N ALA A 32 8.06 -3.66 -14.35
CA ALA A 32 7.91 -5.10 -14.48
C ALA A 32 6.73 -5.45 -15.42
N GLU A 33 6.88 -6.52 -16.18
CA GLU A 33 5.79 -7.16 -16.92
C GLU A 33 4.99 -8.01 -15.92
N VAL A 34 3.76 -7.59 -15.60
CA VAL A 34 2.91 -8.32 -14.65
C VAL A 34 1.75 -8.96 -15.39
N ILE A 35 1.70 -10.29 -15.38
CA ILE A 35 0.66 -11.11 -15.98
C ILE A 35 -0.27 -11.59 -14.88
N ARG A 36 -1.49 -11.08 -14.88
CA ARG A 36 -2.50 -11.46 -13.90
C ARG A 36 -3.33 -12.63 -14.41
N VAL A 37 -3.45 -13.66 -13.60
CA VAL A 37 -4.31 -14.83 -13.87
C VAL A 37 -5.66 -14.60 -13.22
N ASP A 38 -6.68 -14.44 -14.04
CA ASP A 38 -8.06 -14.23 -13.65
C ASP A 38 -8.93 -15.46 -13.91
N ARG A 39 -10.19 -15.43 -13.49
CA ARG A 39 -11.13 -16.55 -13.67
C ARG A 39 -11.84 -16.46 -15.01
N PRO A 40 -12.00 -17.56 -15.79
CA PRO A 40 -12.71 -17.54 -17.07
C PRO A 40 -14.16 -17.01 -16.97
N ALA A 41 -14.84 -17.27 -15.86
CA ALA A 41 -16.21 -16.78 -15.63
C ALA A 41 -16.33 -15.24 -15.57
N GLU A 42 -15.21 -14.54 -15.47
CA GLU A 42 -15.16 -13.06 -15.43
C GLU A 42 -14.71 -12.47 -16.78
N THR A 43 -14.40 -13.28 -17.78
CA THR A 43 -13.87 -12.84 -19.09
C THR A 43 -14.76 -11.75 -19.71
N GLY A 44 -14.11 -10.71 -20.25
CA GLY A 44 -14.76 -9.57 -20.88
C GLY A 44 -15.33 -8.54 -19.91
N LYS A 45 -15.35 -8.79 -18.60
CA LYS A 45 -15.77 -7.80 -17.61
C LYS A 45 -14.70 -6.75 -17.39
N ASP A 46 -15.12 -5.54 -17.13
CA ASP A 46 -14.23 -4.47 -16.69
C ASP A 46 -13.55 -4.84 -15.38
N SER A 47 -12.34 -4.35 -15.19
CA SER A 47 -11.62 -4.50 -13.94
C SER A 47 -12.40 -3.86 -12.78
N PRO A 48 -12.66 -4.61 -11.68
CA PRO A 48 -13.38 -4.07 -10.52
C PRO A 48 -12.57 -3.00 -9.76
N HIS A 49 -11.26 -2.95 -9.97
CA HIS A 49 -10.32 -2.04 -9.30
C HIS A 49 -9.35 -1.42 -10.30
N PRO A 50 -9.82 -0.51 -11.20
CA PRO A 50 -9.06 -0.09 -12.37
C PRO A 50 -7.74 0.60 -12.03
N VAL A 51 -7.64 1.29 -10.88
CA VAL A 51 -6.39 1.93 -10.46
C VAL A 51 -5.37 0.89 -9.94
N ILE A 52 -5.79 -0.02 -9.06
CA ILE A 52 -4.90 -1.03 -8.47
C ILE A 52 -4.46 -2.08 -9.51
N LEU A 53 -5.26 -2.35 -10.53
CA LEU A 53 -4.98 -3.34 -11.56
C LEU A 53 -4.35 -2.75 -12.84
N ARG A 54 -3.97 -1.48 -12.85
CA ARG A 54 -3.29 -0.83 -13.97
C ARG A 54 -1.93 -1.48 -14.28
N GLY A 55 -1.48 -1.35 -15.53
CA GLY A 55 -0.15 -1.79 -15.96
C GLY A 55 0.03 -3.30 -16.08
N ARG A 56 -1.06 -4.08 -16.10
CA ARG A 56 -1.02 -5.53 -16.24
C ARG A 56 -1.47 -6.00 -17.61
N SER A 57 -1.11 -7.25 -17.92
CA SER A 57 -1.84 -8.09 -18.86
C SER A 57 -2.75 -9.05 -18.08
N SER A 58 -3.95 -9.33 -18.60
CA SER A 58 -4.92 -10.24 -17.97
C SER A 58 -5.12 -11.50 -18.79
N VAL A 59 -4.92 -12.67 -18.16
CA VAL A 59 -5.11 -13.99 -18.73
C VAL A 59 -6.18 -14.74 -17.93
N ALA A 60 -7.23 -15.17 -18.58
CA ALA A 60 -8.32 -15.89 -17.92
C ALA A 60 -8.09 -17.41 -17.99
N VAL A 61 -7.74 -18.04 -16.86
CA VAL A 61 -7.45 -19.49 -16.77
C VAL A 61 -8.11 -20.12 -15.54
N ASN A 62 -8.73 -21.29 -15.74
CA ASN A 62 -9.34 -22.08 -14.68
C ASN A 62 -8.28 -22.87 -13.90
N LEU A 63 -7.82 -22.34 -12.78
CA LEU A 63 -6.81 -22.98 -11.93
C LEU A 63 -7.32 -24.28 -11.25
N LYS A 64 -8.61 -24.54 -11.24
CA LYS A 64 -9.17 -25.79 -10.68
C LYS A 64 -9.09 -26.94 -11.67
N ASP A 65 -8.90 -26.66 -12.94
CA ASP A 65 -8.65 -27.65 -13.99
C ASP A 65 -7.15 -27.98 -14.04
N THR A 66 -6.81 -29.25 -14.18
CA THR A 66 -5.42 -29.71 -14.19
C THR A 66 -4.64 -29.22 -15.41
N GLU A 67 -5.30 -29.08 -16.56
CA GLU A 67 -4.71 -28.54 -17.79
C GLU A 67 -4.51 -27.03 -17.64
N GLY A 68 -5.48 -26.32 -17.05
CA GLY A 68 -5.35 -24.88 -16.73
C GLY A 68 -4.23 -24.61 -15.72
N ALA A 69 -4.13 -25.40 -14.66
CA ALA A 69 -3.02 -25.28 -13.71
C ALA A 69 -1.66 -25.58 -14.36
N ALA A 70 -1.60 -26.52 -15.32
CA ALA A 70 -0.38 -26.80 -16.06
C ALA A 70 0.06 -25.64 -16.95
N LEU A 71 -0.89 -24.97 -17.63
CA LEU A 71 -0.61 -23.75 -18.39
C LEU A 71 -0.03 -22.64 -17.52
N VAL A 72 -0.61 -22.41 -16.36
CA VAL A 72 -0.10 -21.37 -15.44
C VAL A 72 1.26 -21.75 -14.87
N ARG A 73 1.53 -23.02 -14.59
CA ARG A 73 2.89 -23.48 -14.24
C ARG A 73 3.92 -23.17 -15.32
N GLU A 74 3.54 -23.35 -16.61
CA GLU A 74 4.43 -23.02 -17.71
C GLU A 74 4.71 -21.51 -17.78
N LEU A 75 3.69 -20.66 -17.64
CA LEU A 75 3.88 -19.21 -17.58
C LEU A 75 4.80 -18.80 -16.43
N ILE A 76 4.60 -19.37 -15.23
CA ILE A 76 5.45 -19.12 -14.06
C ILE A 76 6.88 -19.63 -14.29
N GLY A 77 7.05 -20.77 -14.92
CA GLY A 77 8.35 -21.35 -15.26
C GLY A 77 9.20 -20.43 -16.16
N ARG A 78 8.56 -19.53 -16.91
CA ARG A 78 9.20 -18.53 -17.79
C ARG A 78 9.22 -17.13 -17.19
N SER A 79 8.97 -17.00 -15.90
CA SER A 79 8.91 -15.74 -15.16
C SER A 79 9.98 -15.68 -14.08
N ASP A 80 10.29 -14.46 -13.63
CA ASP A 80 11.25 -14.20 -12.56
C ASP A 80 10.60 -14.34 -11.17
N ALA A 81 9.30 -14.03 -11.08
CA ALA A 81 8.57 -14.14 -9.82
C ALA A 81 7.11 -14.56 -10.01
N VAL A 82 6.52 -15.08 -8.94
CA VAL A 82 5.08 -15.30 -8.80
C VAL A 82 4.59 -14.64 -7.52
N ILE A 83 3.39 -14.05 -7.57
CA ILE A 83 2.68 -13.48 -6.42
C ILE A 83 1.38 -14.26 -6.24
N GLU A 84 1.15 -14.76 -5.03
CA GLU A 84 -0.14 -15.32 -4.65
C GLU A 84 -0.65 -14.75 -3.32
N GLY A 85 -1.97 -14.70 -3.16
CA GLY A 85 -2.64 -14.22 -1.96
C GLY A 85 -3.70 -15.20 -1.46
N PHE A 86 -3.49 -16.49 -1.67
CA PHE A 86 -4.40 -17.55 -1.21
C PHE A 86 -4.16 -17.87 0.27
N ARG A 87 -5.14 -18.51 0.89
CA ARG A 87 -4.93 -19.12 2.21
C ARG A 87 -3.88 -20.23 2.12
N PRO A 88 -3.10 -20.47 3.19
CA PRO A 88 -2.09 -21.52 3.21
C PRO A 88 -2.62 -22.88 2.73
N GLY A 89 -1.86 -23.57 1.89
CA GLY A 89 -2.21 -24.85 1.30
C GLY A 89 -3.11 -24.81 0.07
N VAL A 90 -3.65 -23.65 -0.32
CA VAL A 90 -4.49 -23.56 -1.55
C VAL A 90 -3.63 -23.67 -2.80
N ALA A 91 -2.53 -22.93 -2.89
CA ALA A 91 -1.60 -23.00 -4.02
C ALA A 91 -1.04 -24.42 -4.19
N GLU A 92 -0.72 -25.09 -3.10
CA GLU A 92 -0.23 -26.47 -3.08
C GLU A 92 -1.27 -27.44 -3.68
N ARG A 93 -2.53 -27.32 -3.27
CA ARG A 93 -3.62 -28.16 -3.83
C ARG A 93 -3.88 -27.93 -5.32
N LEU A 94 -3.57 -26.73 -5.81
CA LEU A 94 -3.65 -26.40 -7.24
C LEU A 94 -2.41 -26.86 -8.03
N GLY A 95 -1.40 -27.44 -7.36
CA GLY A 95 -0.12 -27.81 -7.97
C GLY A 95 0.72 -26.58 -8.38
N LEU A 96 0.48 -25.44 -7.73
CA LEU A 96 1.17 -24.16 -7.90
C LEU A 96 1.94 -23.76 -6.64
N GLY A 97 2.16 -24.68 -5.70
CA GLY A 97 2.91 -24.44 -4.49
C GLY A 97 4.42 -24.26 -4.74
N PRO A 98 5.14 -23.65 -3.78
CA PRO A 98 6.54 -23.29 -3.94
C PRO A 98 7.45 -24.50 -4.24
N ASP A 99 7.23 -25.65 -3.61
CA ASP A 99 8.07 -26.85 -3.81
C ASP A 99 8.06 -27.29 -5.28
N VAL A 100 6.89 -27.28 -5.93
CA VAL A 100 6.76 -27.67 -7.32
C VAL A 100 7.38 -26.64 -8.25
N LEU A 101 7.13 -25.35 -7.99
CA LEU A 101 7.58 -24.26 -8.88
C LEU A 101 9.06 -23.99 -8.76
N LEU A 102 9.64 -24.05 -7.57
CA LEU A 102 11.08 -23.88 -7.33
C LEU A 102 11.89 -25.08 -7.84
N ALA A 103 11.34 -26.31 -7.79
CA ALA A 103 11.96 -27.46 -8.41
C ALA A 103 12.04 -27.32 -9.94
N ALA A 104 11.03 -26.73 -10.58
CA ALA A 104 11.01 -26.47 -12.02
C ALA A 104 11.86 -25.25 -12.43
N ASN A 105 11.87 -24.20 -11.62
CA ASN A 105 12.69 -23.01 -11.83
C ASN A 105 13.39 -22.59 -10.51
N PRO A 106 14.62 -23.07 -10.28
CA PRO A 106 15.37 -22.77 -9.04
C PRO A 106 15.68 -21.29 -8.83
N LYS A 107 15.51 -20.42 -9.84
CA LYS A 107 15.72 -18.97 -9.74
C LYS A 107 14.44 -18.21 -9.43
N LEU A 108 13.30 -18.87 -9.44
CA LEU A 108 12.00 -18.24 -9.21
C LEU A 108 11.91 -17.61 -7.82
N VAL A 109 11.39 -16.40 -7.74
CA VAL A 109 11.02 -15.78 -6.47
C VAL A 109 9.52 -16.00 -6.25
N TYR A 110 9.16 -16.62 -5.13
CA TYR A 110 7.78 -16.97 -4.81
C TYR A 110 7.25 -16.07 -3.69
N GLY A 111 6.42 -15.08 -4.02
CA GLY A 111 5.82 -14.15 -3.06
C GLY A 111 4.47 -14.64 -2.54
N ARG A 112 4.34 -14.80 -1.23
CA ARG A 112 3.12 -15.21 -0.52
C ARG A 112 2.60 -14.06 0.31
N MET A 113 1.38 -13.60 0.04
CA MET A 113 0.70 -12.53 0.77
C MET A 113 -0.43 -13.11 1.61
N THR A 114 -0.32 -12.99 2.92
CA THR A 114 -1.37 -13.47 3.83
C THR A 114 -1.66 -12.43 4.92
N GLY A 115 -2.77 -12.62 5.64
CA GLY A 115 -3.07 -11.83 6.83
C GLY A 115 -2.25 -12.25 8.03
N TRP A 116 -2.20 -13.58 8.27
CA TRP A 116 -1.70 -14.17 9.50
C TRP A 116 -0.34 -14.88 9.35
N GLY A 117 0.20 -15.03 8.15
CA GLY A 117 1.36 -15.86 7.86
C GLY A 117 0.99 -17.27 7.37
N GLN A 118 2.02 -18.06 7.02
CA GLN A 118 1.84 -19.44 6.52
C GLN A 118 1.62 -20.45 7.65
N ASP A 119 2.01 -20.11 8.85
CA ASP A 119 1.91 -20.94 10.04
C ASP A 119 1.32 -20.15 11.23
N GLY A 120 1.23 -20.78 12.38
CA GLY A 120 0.60 -20.22 13.58
C GLY A 120 -0.90 -20.52 13.69
N PRO A 121 -1.49 -20.27 14.88
CA PRO A 121 -2.85 -20.71 15.20
C PRO A 121 -3.94 -20.02 14.35
N LEU A 122 -3.67 -18.85 13.77
CA LEU A 122 -4.62 -18.10 12.96
C LEU A 122 -4.40 -18.27 11.45
N ALA A 123 -3.39 -19.02 11.00
CA ALA A 123 -3.01 -19.11 9.60
C ALA A 123 -4.17 -19.50 8.65
N GLN A 124 -5.11 -20.33 9.12
CA GLN A 124 -6.28 -20.75 8.36
C GLN A 124 -7.53 -19.88 8.58
N GLU A 125 -7.48 -18.94 9.53
CA GLU A 125 -8.63 -18.14 9.88
C GLU A 125 -8.89 -17.02 8.86
N PRO A 126 -10.15 -16.68 8.58
CA PRO A 126 -10.46 -15.51 7.77
C PRO A 126 -10.14 -14.22 8.52
N GLY A 127 -9.85 -13.17 7.78
CA GLY A 127 -9.64 -11.84 8.32
C GLY A 127 -9.53 -10.80 7.22
N HIS A 128 -9.60 -9.54 7.63
CA HIS A 128 -9.36 -8.36 6.80
C HIS A 128 -8.39 -7.42 7.53
N ASP A 129 -7.94 -6.35 6.89
CA ASP A 129 -7.02 -5.35 7.42
C ASP A 129 -7.24 -5.07 8.91
N ILE A 130 -8.46 -4.69 9.29
CA ILE A 130 -8.83 -4.32 10.65
C ILE A 130 -8.52 -5.42 11.68
N ASN A 131 -8.66 -6.70 11.30
CA ASN A 131 -8.36 -7.83 12.19
C ASN A 131 -6.85 -8.00 12.36
N TYR A 132 -6.08 -7.85 11.29
CA TYR A 132 -4.63 -8.00 11.29
C TYR A 132 -3.97 -6.88 12.10
N ILE A 133 -4.37 -5.62 11.88
CA ILE A 133 -3.85 -4.47 12.64
C ILE A 133 -4.31 -4.46 14.11
N ALA A 134 -5.46 -5.08 14.42
CA ALA A 134 -5.94 -5.23 15.78
C ALA A 134 -5.04 -6.18 16.59
N VAL A 135 -4.77 -7.37 16.04
CA VAL A 135 -3.92 -8.38 16.69
C VAL A 135 -2.46 -7.94 16.76
N ALA A 136 -1.97 -7.21 15.74
CA ALA A 136 -0.63 -6.62 15.75
C ALA A 136 -0.47 -5.44 16.72
N GLY A 137 -1.57 -4.94 17.33
CA GLY A 137 -1.55 -3.85 18.31
C GLY A 137 -1.65 -2.45 17.70
N ALA A 138 -1.58 -2.28 16.38
CA ALA A 138 -1.62 -0.97 15.74
C ALA A 138 -2.97 -0.26 15.94
N LEU A 139 -4.08 -0.97 15.79
CA LEU A 139 -5.40 -0.39 15.93
C LEU A 139 -5.62 0.20 17.33
N HIS A 140 -5.04 -0.41 18.38
CA HIS A 140 -5.12 0.11 19.74
C HIS A 140 -4.54 1.51 19.88
N THR A 141 -3.52 1.86 19.10
CA THR A 141 -2.82 3.15 19.18
C THR A 141 -3.54 4.29 18.44
N MET A 142 -4.56 3.99 17.65
CA MET A 142 -5.23 4.93 16.76
C MET A 142 -6.58 5.38 17.29
N GLY A 143 -6.82 6.68 17.32
CA GLY A 143 -8.10 7.27 17.74
C GLY A 143 -7.96 8.21 18.94
N PRO A 144 -9.07 8.83 19.37
CA PRO A 144 -9.09 9.77 20.49
C PRO A 144 -8.91 9.06 21.84
N ALA A 145 -8.43 9.82 22.84
CA ALA A 145 -8.16 9.32 24.20
C ALA A 145 -9.40 8.73 24.86
N ASP A 146 -10.56 9.37 24.67
CA ASP A 146 -11.82 9.04 25.34
C ASP A 146 -12.83 8.38 24.37
N GLY A 147 -12.35 7.83 23.23
CA GLY A 147 -13.19 7.17 22.25
C GLY A 147 -12.69 5.78 21.88
N ASP A 148 -13.41 5.14 20.97
CA ASP A 148 -13.03 3.86 20.41
C ASP A 148 -11.80 3.97 19.47
N PRO A 149 -11.06 2.87 19.25
CA PRO A 149 -10.06 2.81 18.21
C PRO A 149 -10.66 3.13 16.84
N VAL A 150 -9.95 3.92 16.03
CA VAL A 150 -10.40 4.35 14.70
C VAL A 150 -9.60 3.62 13.63
N PRO A 151 -10.24 2.84 12.75
CA PRO A 151 -9.53 2.15 11.66
C PRO A 151 -9.01 3.18 10.62
N PRO A 152 -7.73 3.08 10.23
CA PRO A 152 -7.09 4.00 9.26
C PRO A 152 -7.34 3.57 7.80
N LEU A 153 -8.56 3.20 7.44
CA LEU A 153 -8.87 2.47 6.21
C LEU A 153 -8.09 1.14 6.16
N ASN A 154 -7.71 0.69 4.98
CA ASN A 154 -6.82 -0.46 4.79
C ASN A 154 -5.37 -0.03 4.43
N LEU A 155 -4.95 1.14 4.91
CA LEU A 155 -3.63 1.69 4.59
C LEU A 155 -2.51 1.01 5.38
N VAL A 156 -2.78 0.57 6.60
CA VAL A 156 -1.75 0.05 7.51
C VAL A 156 -1.53 -1.45 7.31
N GLY A 157 -2.57 -2.27 7.33
CA GLY A 157 -2.47 -3.71 7.16
C GLY A 157 -2.25 -4.11 5.71
N ASP A 158 -3.25 -3.87 4.85
CA ASP A 158 -3.21 -4.29 3.45
C ASP A 158 -2.05 -3.65 2.68
N PHE A 159 -1.91 -2.33 2.75
CA PHE A 159 -0.99 -1.63 1.87
C PHE A 159 0.39 -1.41 2.50
N GLY A 160 0.51 -0.83 3.68
CA GLY A 160 1.79 -0.56 4.33
C GLY A 160 2.49 -1.83 4.80
N GLY A 161 1.83 -2.59 5.68
CA GLY A 161 2.36 -3.83 6.26
C GLY A 161 2.31 -5.03 5.30
N GLY A 162 1.41 -5.01 4.33
CA GLY A 162 1.22 -6.09 3.36
C GLY A 162 1.92 -5.82 2.03
N GLY A 163 1.22 -5.14 1.11
CA GLY A 163 1.65 -5.03 -0.28
C GLY A 163 2.99 -4.34 -0.48
N MET A 164 3.30 -3.26 0.26
CA MET A 164 4.62 -2.61 0.19
C MET A 164 5.73 -3.50 0.75
N LEU A 165 5.47 -4.22 1.85
CA LEU A 165 6.44 -5.15 2.43
C LEU A 165 6.72 -6.33 1.48
N LEU A 166 5.68 -6.90 0.85
CA LEU A 166 5.86 -7.93 -0.16
C LEU A 166 6.66 -7.41 -1.36
N ALA A 167 6.38 -6.20 -1.84
CA ALA A 167 7.13 -5.60 -2.94
C ALA A 167 8.62 -5.44 -2.60
N LEU A 168 8.94 -4.96 -1.38
CA LEU A 168 10.32 -4.89 -0.89
C LEU A 168 10.97 -6.28 -0.82
N GLY A 169 10.25 -7.27 -0.29
CA GLY A 169 10.72 -8.66 -0.21
C GLY A 169 11.02 -9.25 -1.58
N LEU A 170 10.10 -9.08 -2.54
CA LEU A 170 10.28 -9.56 -3.91
C LEU A 170 11.47 -8.92 -4.61
N VAL A 171 11.63 -7.60 -4.54
CA VAL A 171 12.77 -6.90 -5.15
C VAL A 171 14.09 -7.36 -4.52
N SER A 172 14.13 -7.53 -3.19
CA SER A 172 15.30 -8.04 -2.48
C SER A 172 15.65 -9.47 -2.89
N ALA A 173 14.65 -10.35 -3.00
CA ALA A 173 14.83 -11.73 -3.43
C ALA A 173 15.21 -11.84 -4.91
N LEU A 174 14.66 -11.00 -5.78
CA LEU A 174 15.04 -10.92 -7.20
C LEU A 174 16.50 -10.48 -7.37
N LEU A 175 16.95 -9.50 -6.58
CA LEU A 175 18.35 -9.09 -6.57
C LEU A 175 19.26 -10.25 -6.14
N HIS A 176 18.89 -10.99 -5.09
CA HIS A 176 19.61 -12.19 -4.66
C HIS A 176 19.61 -13.26 -5.77
N ALA A 177 18.45 -13.57 -6.36
CA ALA A 177 18.34 -14.60 -7.40
C ALA A 177 19.17 -14.26 -8.66
N ARG A 178 19.24 -12.98 -9.03
CA ARG A 178 20.09 -12.54 -10.17
C ARG A 178 21.58 -12.70 -9.91
N THR A 179 22.03 -12.55 -8.67
CA THR A 179 23.45 -12.66 -8.31
C THR A 179 23.87 -14.10 -7.96
N SER A 180 23.03 -14.85 -7.27
CA SER A 180 23.33 -16.21 -6.79
C SER A 180 22.86 -17.32 -7.74
N GLY A 181 21.88 -17.03 -8.59
CA GLY A 181 21.17 -18.04 -9.37
C GLY A 181 20.13 -18.84 -8.56
N VAL A 182 19.84 -18.46 -7.32
CA VAL A 182 18.94 -19.17 -6.40
C VAL A 182 17.78 -18.26 -6.00
N GLY A 183 16.56 -18.67 -6.34
CA GLY A 183 15.32 -18.06 -5.90
C GLY A 183 14.92 -18.51 -4.49
N GLN A 184 13.80 -18.01 -4.00
CA GLN A 184 13.31 -18.33 -2.67
C GLN A 184 11.83 -17.96 -2.49
N VAL A 185 11.24 -18.46 -1.41
CA VAL A 185 9.93 -18.03 -0.93
C VAL A 185 10.08 -16.75 -0.11
N VAL A 186 9.21 -15.80 -0.36
CA VAL A 186 9.00 -14.58 0.46
C VAL A 186 7.63 -14.70 1.10
N ASP A 187 7.58 -15.01 2.38
CA ASP A 187 6.36 -15.01 3.18
C ASP A 187 6.16 -13.61 3.78
N ALA A 188 5.10 -12.93 3.38
CA ALA A 188 4.75 -11.60 3.84
C ALA A 188 3.37 -11.63 4.50
N ALA A 189 3.36 -11.60 5.84
CA ALA A 189 2.14 -11.52 6.62
C ALA A 189 1.82 -10.08 6.98
N MET A 190 0.56 -9.67 6.82
CA MET A 190 0.13 -8.31 7.18
C MET A 190 0.29 -8.02 8.68
N THR A 191 0.15 -9.02 9.54
CA THR A 191 0.42 -8.91 10.98
C THR A 191 1.88 -8.58 11.26
N ASP A 192 2.82 -9.24 10.59
CA ASP A 192 4.26 -9.03 10.79
C ASP A 192 4.67 -7.65 10.29
N GLY A 193 4.19 -7.28 9.10
CA GLY A 193 4.47 -5.97 8.55
C GLY A 193 3.87 -4.83 9.37
N THR A 194 2.66 -5.01 9.90
CA THR A 194 2.05 -4.04 10.82
C THR A 194 2.87 -3.90 12.10
N ALA A 195 3.34 -5.00 12.67
CA ALA A 195 4.21 -4.97 13.85
C ALA A 195 5.54 -4.25 13.54
N LEU A 196 6.12 -4.46 12.36
CA LEU A 196 7.32 -3.75 11.91
C LEU A 196 7.09 -2.23 11.79
N LEU A 197 5.93 -1.78 11.31
CA LEU A 197 5.58 -0.37 11.26
C LEU A 197 5.53 0.29 12.64
N LEU A 198 5.28 -0.45 13.70
CA LEU A 198 5.28 0.02 15.09
C LEU A 198 6.67 0.04 15.75
N ALA A 199 7.75 -0.26 15.02
CA ALA A 199 9.11 -0.38 15.60
C ALA A 199 9.53 0.85 16.42
N MET A 200 9.23 2.08 15.95
CA MET A 200 9.52 3.30 16.68
C MET A 200 8.67 3.42 17.96
N THR A 201 7.40 3.07 17.90
CA THR A 201 6.47 3.09 19.04
C THR A 201 6.92 2.13 20.13
N TYR A 202 7.32 0.90 19.77
CA TYR A 202 7.92 -0.06 20.71
C TYR A 202 9.23 0.46 21.30
N GLY A 203 10.05 1.17 20.52
CA GLY A 203 11.25 1.83 21.01
C GLY A 203 10.95 2.90 22.07
N PHE A 204 9.91 3.70 21.87
CA PHE A 204 9.45 4.68 22.86
C PHE A 204 8.85 4.00 24.10
N LEU A 205 8.04 2.97 23.92
CA LEU A 205 7.47 2.19 25.02
C LEU A 205 8.55 1.61 25.91
N ALA A 206 9.59 1.00 25.34
CA ALA A 206 10.72 0.42 26.08
C ALA A 206 11.52 1.44 26.89
N LYS A 207 11.53 2.72 26.47
CA LYS A 207 12.20 3.83 27.15
C LYS A 207 11.29 4.63 28.08
N GLY A 208 10.02 4.22 28.26
CA GLY A 208 9.03 4.96 29.05
C GLY A 208 8.55 6.27 28.39
N GLY A 209 8.86 6.49 27.12
CA GLY A 209 8.41 7.66 26.35
C GLY A 209 7.01 7.52 25.76
N TRP A 210 6.44 6.31 25.74
CA TRP A 210 5.11 6.00 25.29
C TRP A 210 4.27 5.42 26.42
N GLN A 211 3.05 5.88 26.56
CA GLN A 211 2.04 5.23 27.41
C GLN A 211 1.21 4.33 26.52
N ASP A 212 0.94 3.09 26.98
CA ASP A 212 0.08 2.16 26.28
C ASP A 212 -1.41 2.54 26.43
N ARG A 213 -1.69 3.73 25.94
CA ARG A 213 -2.99 4.38 25.87
C ARG A 213 -2.96 5.35 24.68
N ARG A 214 -3.98 5.31 23.82
CA ARG A 214 -4.06 6.20 22.66
C ARG A 214 -4.44 7.64 23.01
N GLY A 215 -4.07 8.59 22.15
CA GLY A 215 -4.46 9.98 22.24
C GLY A 215 -3.84 10.75 23.42
N VAL A 216 -2.79 10.22 24.05
CA VAL A 216 -2.08 10.85 25.18
C VAL A 216 -0.58 10.98 24.95
N ASN A 217 -0.09 10.48 23.81
CA ASN A 217 1.32 10.51 23.46
C ASN A 217 1.62 11.63 22.46
N MET A 218 2.91 11.78 22.12
CA MET A 218 3.34 12.86 21.25
C MET A 218 2.78 12.71 19.81
N LEU A 219 2.81 11.51 19.25
CA LEU A 219 2.51 11.26 17.83
C LEU A 219 1.09 10.73 17.56
N ASP A 220 0.28 10.55 18.59
CA ASP A 220 -1.08 10.01 18.47
C ASP A 220 -2.18 11.09 18.65
N GLY A 221 -1.78 12.36 18.57
CA GLY A 221 -2.67 13.50 18.78
C GLY A 221 -2.83 13.93 20.23
N GLY A 222 -2.10 13.35 21.19
CA GLY A 222 -2.09 13.77 22.59
C GLY A 222 -1.39 15.11 22.78
N ALA A 223 -0.25 15.32 22.11
CA ALA A 223 0.47 16.59 22.16
C ALA A 223 -0.25 17.71 21.41
N PRO A 224 -0.36 18.92 21.99
CA PRO A 224 -1.02 20.06 21.34
C PRO A 224 -0.33 20.50 20.04
N PHE A 225 0.97 20.34 19.96
CA PHE A 225 1.79 20.69 18.80
C PHE A 225 1.90 19.55 17.76
N TYR A 226 1.20 18.42 17.99
CA TYR A 226 1.05 17.31 17.02
C TYR A 226 -0.39 16.80 17.06
N ALA A 227 -1.30 17.57 16.46
CA ALA A 227 -2.73 17.29 16.50
C ALA A 227 -3.48 17.92 15.31
N VAL A 228 -4.73 17.53 15.15
CA VAL A 228 -5.66 18.12 14.17
C VAL A 228 -6.62 19.04 14.90
N TYR A 229 -6.84 20.24 14.34
CA TYR A 229 -7.73 21.24 14.90
C TYR A 229 -8.84 21.63 13.92
N ARG A 230 -10.07 21.77 14.44
CA ARG A 230 -11.21 22.25 13.69
C ARG A 230 -11.15 23.77 13.51
N CYS A 231 -11.43 24.25 12.32
CA CYS A 231 -11.52 25.65 11.93
C CYS A 231 -12.95 26.17 11.95
N ALA A 232 -13.12 27.47 11.74
CA ALA A 232 -14.43 28.14 11.77
C ALA A 232 -15.43 27.62 10.70
N ASP A 233 -14.94 27.05 9.63
CA ASP A 233 -15.69 26.48 8.51
C ASP A 233 -15.90 24.95 8.60
N ASP A 234 -15.76 24.38 9.79
CA ASP A 234 -15.82 22.93 10.06
C ASP A 234 -14.78 22.08 9.33
N ARG A 235 -13.85 22.71 8.61
CA ARG A 235 -12.66 22.05 8.05
C ARG A 235 -11.55 22.00 9.08
N HIS A 236 -10.41 21.38 8.73
CA HIS A 236 -9.36 21.10 9.69
C HIS A 236 -7.98 21.54 9.19
N VAL A 237 -7.12 21.86 10.14
CA VAL A 237 -5.67 21.96 9.94
C VAL A 237 -4.95 20.90 10.76
N ALA A 238 -3.83 20.41 10.24
CA ALA A 238 -2.91 19.52 10.94
C ALA A 238 -1.70 20.34 11.40
N VAL A 239 -1.36 20.21 12.69
CA VAL A 239 -0.19 20.83 13.31
C VAL A 239 0.82 19.74 13.61
N GLY A 240 2.09 19.92 13.20
CA GLY A 240 3.19 18.98 13.42
C GLY A 240 4.47 19.68 13.89
N ALA A 241 4.35 20.70 14.74
CA ALA A 241 5.44 21.57 15.21
C ALA A 241 6.26 20.96 16.36
N ILE A 242 6.94 19.84 16.09
CA ILE A 242 7.66 19.04 17.11
C ILE A 242 8.96 19.75 17.53
N GLU A 243 9.79 20.15 16.59
CA GLU A 243 11.10 20.75 16.85
C GLU A 243 10.96 22.18 17.40
N PRO A 244 11.89 22.63 18.28
CA PRO A 244 11.78 23.93 18.95
C PRO A 244 11.61 25.11 17.99
N GLN A 245 12.28 25.11 16.85
CA GLN A 245 12.19 26.19 15.86
C GLN A 245 10.80 26.24 15.18
N PHE A 246 10.18 25.10 14.90
CA PHE A 246 8.84 25.03 14.32
C PHE A 246 7.76 25.36 15.34
N TYR A 247 7.97 24.95 16.59
CA TYR A 247 7.13 25.34 17.70
C TYR A 247 7.17 26.85 17.97
N ALA A 248 8.36 27.45 17.97
CA ALA A 248 8.49 28.90 18.10
C ALA A 248 7.82 29.65 16.93
N ALA A 249 7.89 29.12 15.72
CA ALA A 249 7.17 29.66 14.55
C ALA A 249 5.64 29.57 14.71
N LEU A 250 5.14 28.43 15.19
CA LEU A 250 3.72 28.24 15.51
C LEU A 250 3.24 29.30 16.51
N LEU A 251 3.95 29.47 17.62
CA LEU A 251 3.60 30.46 18.67
C LEU A 251 3.60 31.91 18.16
N ARG A 252 4.54 32.25 17.28
CA ARG A 252 4.59 33.61 16.69
C ARG A 252 3.37 33.90 15.82
N VAL A 253 2.96 32.95 14.96
CA VAL A 253 1.80 33.15 14.07
C VAL A 253 0.50 33.24 14.89
N LEU A 254 0.43 32.50 15.99
CA LEU A 254 -0.73 32.47 16.89
C LEU A 254 -0.72 33.56 17.97
N ASP A 255 0.32 34.39 18.02
CA ASP A 255 0.51 35.43 19.06
C ASP A 255 0.53 34.84 20.50
N LEU A 256 1.24 33.72 20.67
CA LEU A 256 1.33 32.98 21.94
C LEU A 256 2.76 32.98 22.54
N VAL A 257 3.68 33.79 22.04
CA VAL A 257 5.09 33.79 22.45
C VAL A 257 5.24 34.09 23.94
N ASP A 258 4.43 35.01 24.46
CA ASP A 258 4.48 35.46 25.86
C ASP A 258 3.49 34.72 26.78
N ASP A 259 2.80 33.73 26.27
CA ASP A 259 1.86 32.93 27.05
C ASP A 259 2.60 31.84 27.85
N GLU A 260 2.63 31.97 29.16
CA GLU A 260 3.35 31.06 30.07
C GLU A 260 2.90 29.59 29.94
N ARG A 261 1.65 29.33 29.47
CA ARG A 261 1.14 27.97 29.24
C ARG A 261 1.95 27.24 28.17
N PHE A 262 2.51 27.99 27.22
CA PHE A 262 3.29 27.46 26.08
C PHE A 262 4.80 27.51 26.29
N ALA A 263 5.29 28.05 27.39
CA ALA A 263 6.73 28.19 27.68
C ALA A 263 7.47 26.85 27.77
N ARG A 264 6.78 25.76 28.13
CA ARG A 264 7.33 24.43 28.29
C ARG A 264 6.58 23.42 27.37
N GLN A 265 7.03 23.32 26.11
CA GLN A 265 6.43 22.49 25.09
C GLN A 265 6.15 21.04 25.52
N HIS A 266 7.11 20.41 26.20
CA HIS A 266 7.05 18.98 26.53
C HIS A 266 6.47 18.69 27.93
N ASP A 267 5.99 19.68 28.65
CA ASP A 267 5.33 19.50 29.93
C ASP A 267 3.92 18.94 29.74
N ARG A 268 3.79 17.62 29.84
CA ARG A 268 2.53 16.91 29.62
C ARG A 268 1.39 17.36 30.54
N ALA A 269 1.71 17.92 31.72
CA ALA A 269 0.69 18.43 32.64
C ALA A 269 -0.08 19.62 32.05
N ASN A 270 0.54 20.38 31.14
CA ASN A 270 -0.05 21.53 30.49
C ASN A 270 -0.69 21.20 29.11
N TRP A 271 -0.48 20.00 28.55
CA TRP A 271 -0.95 19.68 27.20
C TRP A 271 -2.45 19.86 27.00
N ALA A 272 -3.27 19.50 27.97
CA ALA A 272 -4.72 19.67 27.87
C ALA A 272 -5.10 21.17 27.74
N LEU A 273 -4.55 22.03 28.60
CA LEU A 273 -4.80 23.49 28.57
C LEU A 273 -4.30 24.12 27.25
N MET A 274 -3.11 23.71 26.79
CA MET A 274 -2.56 24.18 25.51
C MET A 274 -3.44 23.75 24.34
N LYS A 275 -3.93 22.51 24.37
CA LYS A 275 -4.77 21.95 23.31
C LYS A 275 -6.12 22.67 23.21
N ASP A 276 -6.74 22.95 24.36
CA ASP A 276 -8.00 23.71 24.43
C ASP A 276 -7.81 25.13 23.86
N GLU A 277 -6.71 25.81 24.21
CA GLU A 277 -6.42 27.14 23.69
C GLU A 277 -6.15 27.12 22.18
N LEU A 278 -5.35 26.16 21.67
CA LEU A 278 -5.13 26.01 20.23
C LEU A 278 -6.44 25.72 19.50
N ALA A 279 -7.30 24.86 20.05
CA ALA A 279 -8.60 24.57 19.48
C ALA A 279 -9.48 25.83 19.39
N ARG A 280 -9.49 26.66 20.47
CA ARG A 280 -10.19 27.94 20.49
C ARG A 280 -9.66 28.91 19.42
N LEU A 281 -8.36 29.02 19.27
CA LEU A 281 -7.73 29.90 18.29
C LEU A 281 -8.00 29.44 16.86
N PHE A 282 -7.81 28.15 16.56
CA PHE A 282 -8.05 27.63 15.21
C PHE A 282 -9.53 27.75 14.80
N ALA A 283 -10.45 27.71 15.74
CA ALA A 283 -11.87 27.95 15.48
C ALA A 283 -12.22 29.42 15.10
N THR A 284 -11.27 30.36 15.15
CA THR A 284 -11.53 31.79 14.85
C THR A 284 -11.45 32.16 13.38
N ARG A 285 -10.84 31.29 12.55
CA ARG A 285 -10.67 31.51 11.09
C ARG A 285 -10.97 30.22 10.33
N THR A 286 -11.25 30.37 9.04
CA THR A 286 -11.41 29.24 8.15
C THR A 286 -10.07 28.49 7.93
N ARG A 287 -10.15 27.23 7.49
CA ARG A 287 -8.97 26.41 7.16
C ARG A 287 -8.05 27.13 6.16
N ASP A 288 -8.61 27.73 5.13
CA ASP A 288 -7.85 28.36 4.07
C ASP A 288 -7.23 29.69 4.50
N GLU A 289 -7.86 30.43 5.43
CA GLU A 289 -7.24 31.60 6.07
C GLU A 289 -6.05 31.20 6.94
N TRP A 290 -6.16 30.11 7.70
CA TRP A 290 -5.04 29.57 8.45
C TRP A 290 -3.93 29.07 7.54
N ALA A 291 -4.24 28.35 6.47
CA ALA A 291 -3.24 27.88 5.51
C ALA A 291 -2.43 29.05 4.94
N ARG A 292 -3.11 30.18 4.58
CA ARG A 292 -2.40 31.40 4.13
C ARG A 292 -1.58 32.07 5.25
N ALA A 293 -2.08 32.10 6.48
CA ALA A 293 -1.36 32.69 7.59
C ALA A 293 -0.06 31.94 7.94
N PHE A 294 -0.03 30.63 7.73
CA PHE A 294 1.13 29.77 7.99
C PHE A 294 2.03 29.57 6.76
N ASP A 295 1.62 30.04 5.58
CA ASP A 295 2.43 29.88 4.36
C ASP A 295 3.80 30.57 4.53
N GLY A 296 4.86 29.83 4.23
CA GLY A 296 6.25 30.31 4.36
C GLY A 296 6.77 30.54 5.80
N GLN A 297 5.96 30.29 6.83
CA GLN A 297 6.35 30.55 8.23
C GLN A 297 7.21 29.45 8.88
N GLY A 298 7.28 28.27 8.27
CA GLY A 298 8.04 27.13 8.82
C GLY A 298 7.47 26.58 10.14
N ALA A 299 6.16 26.67 10.33
CA ALA A 299 5.48 26.27 11.56
C ALA A 299 4.91 24.84 11.52
N CYS A 300 5.14 24.10 10.45
CA CYS A 300 4.60 22.74 10.24
C CYS A 300 3.09 22.68 10.43
N VAL A 301 2.35 23.62 9.85
CA VAL A 301 0.88 23.65 9.82
C VAL A 301 0.41 23.50 8.37
N SER A 302 -0.51 22.57 8.14
CA SER A 302 -1.04 22.31 6.80
C SER A 302 -2.56 22.13 6.81
N PRO A 303 -3.26 22.48 5.72
CA PRO A 303 -4.68 22.18 5.60
C PRO A 303 -4.91 20.69 5.48
N VAL A 304 -5.94 20.16 6.14
CA VAL A 304 -6.43 18.80 5.87
C VAL A 304 -7.34 18.88 4.64
N LEU A 305 -6.90 18.25 3.56
CA LEU A 305 -7.59 18.28 2.27
C LEU A 305 -8.46 17.04 2.08
N SER A 306 -9.59 17.21 1.41
CA SER A 306 -10.38 16.09 0.90
C SER A 306 -9.67 15.41 -0.28
N LEU A 307 -10.13 14.20 -0.65
CA LEU A 307 -9.61 13.49 -1.83
C LEU A 307 -9.79 14.28 -3.13
N ASN A 308 -10.83 15.12 -3.22
CA ASN A 308 -11.07 15.97 -4.38
C ASN A 308 -10.18 17.22 -4.40
N GLU A 309 -9.78 17.72 -3.22
CA GLU A 309 -8.93 18.92 -3.12
C GLU A 309 -7.43 18.58 -3.24
N ALA A 310 -7.03 17.39 -2.81
CA ALA A 310 -5.63 17.01 -2.78
C ALA A 310 -4.93 17.09 -4.15
N PRO A 311 -5.53 16.67 -5.29
CA PRO A 311 -4.92 16.80 -6.61
C PRO A 311 -4.67 18.25 -7.04
N GLU A 312 -5.54 19.17 -6.61
CA GLU A 312 -5.50 20.60 -6.98
C GLU A 312 -4.53 21.42 -6.09
N HIS A 313 -4.02 20.84 -5.02
CA HIS A 313 -3.09 21.53 -4.14
C HIS A 313 -1.80 21.90 -4.89
N PRO A 314 -1.31 23.16 -4.83
CA PRO A 314 -0.19 23.64 -5.62
C PRO A 314 1.06 22.77 -5.56
N HIS A 315 1.41 22.25 -4.36
CA HIS A 315 2.53 21.34 -4.20
C HIS A 315 2.32 20.01 -4.94
N ASN A 316 1.14 19.42 -4.80
CA ASN A 316 0.81 18.14 -5.45
C ASN A 316 0.76 18.27 -6.96
N SER A 317 0.19 19.37 -7.46
CA SER A 317 0.13 19.72 -8.87
C SER A 317 1.54 19.93 -9.45
N ALA A 318 2.38 20.76 -8.80
CA ALA A 318 3.76 21.00 -9.22
C ALA A 318 4.60 19.72 -9.23
N ARG A 319 4.34 18.79 -8.31
CA ARG A 319 5.04 17.49 -8.27
C ARG A 319 4.39 16.43 -9.15
N SER A 320 3.24 16.70 -9.77
CA SER A 320 2.46 15.67 -10.47
C SER A 320 2.24 14.43 -9.60
N THR A 321 1.85 14.65 -8.34
CA THR A 321 1.58 13.58 -7.38
C THR A 321 0.37 12.74 -7.81
N TYR A 322 -0.56 13.40 -8.50
CA TYR A 322 -1.72 12.78 -9.13
C TYR A 322 -1.65 12.98 -10.64
N ARG A 323 -2.23 12.06 -11.38
CA ARG A 323 -2.46 12.14 -12.82
C ARG A 323 -3.94 11.99 -13.13
N ARG A 324 -4.35 12.33 -14.32
CA ARG A 324 -5.70 12.03 -14.79
C ARG A 324 -5.74 10.58 -15.28
N GLY A 325 -6.53 9.75 -14.61
CA GLY A 325 -6.72 8.36 -15.01
C GLY A 325 -7.58 8.21 -16.25
N PRO A 326 -7.63 7.00 -16.85
CA PRO A 326 -8.40 6.71 -18.05
C PRO A 326 -9.91 6.91 -17.87
N HIS A 327 -10.40 6.82 -16.63
CA HIS A 327 -11.80 7.04 -16.28
C HIS A 327 -12.13 8.52 -15.99
N GLY A 328 -11.19 9.45 -16.25
CA GLY A 328 -11.38 10.89 -16.14
C GLY A 328 -11.20 11.48 -14.75
N GLY A 329 -11.05 10.65 -13.70
CA GLY A 329 -10.76 11.07 -12.33
C GLY A 329 -9.26 11.16 -12.02
N PRO A 330 -8.87 11.77 -10.88
CA PRO A 330 -7.50 11.75 -10.43
C PRO A 330 -7.13 10.35 -9.90
N GLU A 331 -5.90 9.93 -10.18
CA GLU A 331 -5.29 8.74 -9.59
C GLU A 331 -3.84 9.01 -9.19
N PRO A 332 -3.28 8.29 -8.20
CA PRO A 332 -1.89 8.48 -7.80
C PRO A 332 -0.93 8.16 -8.95
N SER A 333 0.06 9.03 -9.16
CA SER A 333 1.16 8.77 -10.11
C SER A 333 2.09 7.69 -9.57
N PRO A 334 2.85 6.96 -10.45
CA PRO A 334 3.90 6.06 -10.01
C PRO A 334 4.91 6.71 -9.07
N ALA A 335 5.27 5.99 -8.02
CA ALA A 335 6.26 6.41 -7.03
C ALA A 335 7.07 5.18 -6.54
N PRO A 336 8.35 5.36 -6.12
CA PRO A 336 9.13 6.60 -6.12
C PRO A 336 9.58 7.04 -7.52
N ARG A 337 10.16 8.25 -7.65
CA ARG A 337 10.70 8.77 -8.90
C ARG A 337 12.16 8.39 -9.05
N PHE A 338 12.53 7.98 -10.26
CA PHE A 338 13.90 7.58 -10.59
C PHE A 338 14.48 8.56 -11.61
N THR A 339 15.72 9.01 -11.40
CA THR A 339 16.38 9.99 -12.27
C THR A 339 16.95 9.39 -13.54
N THR A 340 17.36 8.12 -13.49
CA THR A 340 18.00 7.42 -14.61
C THR A 340 17.05 6.47 -15.33
N THR A 341 16.13 5.86 -14.59
CA THR A 341 15.14 4.91 -15.09
C THR A 341 13.72 5.36 -14.71
N PRO A 342 13.26 6.53 -15.21
CA PRO A 342 11.92 7.01 -14.86
C PRO A 342 10.89 6.00 -15.34
N PRO A 343 9.90 5.64 -14.49
CA PRO A 343 8.77 4.84 -14.91
C PRO A 343 8.03 5.49 -16.08
N GLY A 344 7.52 4.66 -16.97
CA GLY A 344 6.59 5.09 -18.02
C GLY A 344 5.22 5.44 -17.44
N GLU A 345 4.34 5.93 -18.31
CA GLU A 345 2.94 6.10 -17.95
C GLU A 345 2.27 4.72 -17.85
N PRO A 346 1.63 4.37 -16.72
CA PRO A 346 0.98 3.08 -16.57
C PRO A 346 -0.17 2.90 -17.58
N ALA A 347 -0.23 1.77 -18.24
CA ALA A 347 -1.37 1.39 -19.06
C ALA A 347 -2.64 1.24 -18.19
N PRO A 348 -3.83 1.50 -18.73
CA PRO A 348 -5.09 1.20 -18.05
C PRO A 348 -5.16 -0.27 -17.61
N ALA A 349 -5.97 -0.55 -16.59
CA ALA A 349 -6.28 -1.93 -16.25
C ALA A 349 -7.00 -2.60 -17.43
N PRO A 350 -6.60 -3.82 -17.85
CA PRO A 350 -7.27 -4.54 -18.91
C PRO A 350 -8.65 -5.04 -18.45
N CYS A 351 -9.54 -5.32 -19.39
CA CYS A 351 -10.67 -6.22 -19.12
C CYS A 351 -10.15 -7.61 -18.80
N VAL A 352 -10.90 -8.35 -18.02
CA VAL A 352 -10.53 -9.73 -17.63
C VAL A 352 -10.36 -10.60 -18.88
N GLY A 353 -9.21 -11.25 -18.99
CA GLY A 353 -8.87 -12.16 -20.11
C GLY A 353 -8.52 -11.47 -21.42
N ALA A 354 -8.41 -10.14 -21.46
CA ALA A 354 -8.15 -9.41 -22.70
C ALA A 354 -6.88 -9.86 -23.42
N ASP A 355 -5.88 -10.31 -22.68
CA ASP A 355 -4.57 -10.69 -23.21
C ASP A 355 -4.36 -12.21 -23.28
N THR A 356 -5.42 -13.01 -23.02
CA THR A 356 -5.31 -14.50 -22.96
C THR A 356 -4.64 -15.08 -24.18
N THR A 357 -5.12 -14.75 -25.39
CA THR A 357 -4.57 -15.29 -26.63
C THR A 357 -3.12 -14.85 -26.85
N GLU A 358 -2.85 -13.58 -26.70
CA GLU A 358 -1.50 -13.02 -26.92
C GLU A 358 -0.47 -13.65 -25.96
N VAL A 359 -0.79 -13.69 -24.68
CA VAL A 359 0.12 -14.25 -23.67
C VAL A 359 0.35 -15.73 -23.86
N LEU A 360 -0.71 -16.52 -24.11
CA LEU A 360 -0.57 -17.97 -24.32
C LEU A 360 0.19 -18.29 -25.62
N THR A 361 -0.01 -17.51 -26.67
CA THR A 361 0.76 -17.68 -27.93
C THR A 361 2.22 -17.31 -27.73
N THR A 362 2.50 -16.14 -27.15
CA THR A 362 3.88 -15.60 -27.05
C THR A 362 4.73 -16.27 -25.99
N LEU A 363 4.12 -16.62 -24.85
CA LEU A 363 4.86 -17.19 -23.70
C LEU A 363 4.67 -18.71 -23.57
N ALA A 364 3.49 -19.26 -23.78
CA ALA A 364 3.31 -20.70 -23.72
C ALA A 364 3.56 -21.38 -25.08
N GLY A 365 3.65 -20.62 -26.18
CA GLY A 365 3.90 -21.16 -27.52
C GLY A 365 2.73 -21.92 -28.12
N LEU A 366 1.51 -21.68 -27.61
CA LEU A 366 0.30 -22.37 -28.13
C LEU A 366 -0.14 -21.79 -29.48
N ALA A 367 -0.59 -22.67 -30.39
CA ALA A 367 -1.23 -22.21 -31.60
C ALA A 367 -2.64 -21.67 -31.30
N PRO A 368 -3.17 -20.73 -32.11
CA PRO A 368 -4.53 -20.21 -31.93
C PRO A 368 -5.61 -21.29 -31.85
N ASP A 369 -5.55 -22.32 -32.68
CA ASP A 369 -6.51 -23.44 -32.68
C ASP A 369 -6.50 -24.25 -31.38
N ASP A 370 -5.31 -24.38 -30.72
CA ASP A 370 -5.20 -25.03 -29.42
C ASP A 370 -5.86 -24.16 -28.32
N ILE A 371 -5.70 -22.83 -28.40
CA ILE A 371 -6.33 -21.89 -27.46
C ILE A 371 -7.86 -21.92 -27.63
N ASP A 372 -8.38 -22.00 -28.86
CA ASP A 372 -9.81 -22.10 -29.09
C ASP A 372 -10.37 -23.43 -28.55
N THR A 373 -9.63 -24.53 -28.70
CA THR A 373 -9.99 -25.82 -28.07
C THR A 373 -10.05 -25.72 -26.54
N LEU A 374 -9.12 -24.96 -25.91
CA LEU A 374 -9.11 -24.73 -24.45
C LEU A 374 -10.30 -23.84 -24.02
N ARG A 375 -10.73 -22.91 -24.87
CA ARG A 375 -11.94 -22.11 -24.62
C ARG A 375 -13.21 -22.97 -24.68
N GLU A 376 -13.34 -23.80 -25.67
CA GLU A 376 -14.48 -24.74 -25.80
C GLU A 376 -14.60 -25.66 -24.58
N LYS A 377 -13.47 -26.06 -23.99
CA LYS A 377 -13.42 -26.84 -22.74
C LYS A 377 -13.68 -25.99 -21.47
N GLY A 378 -13.75 -24.67 -21.56
CA GLY A 378 -13.89 -23.76 -20.41
C GLY A 378 -12.62 -23.68 -19.53
N ILE A 379 -11.47 -24.05 -20.05
CA ILE A 379 -10.17 -23.99 -19.37
C ILE A 379 -9.61 -22.58 -19.42
N VAL A 380 -9.76 -21.91 -20.56
CA VAL A 380 -9.39 -20.49 -20.72
C VAL A 380 -10.60 -19.67 -21.15
N GLY A 381 -10.50 -18.32 -20.97
CA GLY A 381 -11.55 -17.39 -21.36
C GLY A 381 -11.12 -16.42 -22.45
#